data_3e101e3c0f69975bc14457539550becd
#
_entry.id   3e101e3c0f69975bc14457539550becd
#
_cell.length_a   1.000
_cell.length_b   1.000
_cell.length_c   1.000
_cell.angle_alpha   90.00
_cell.angle_beta   90.00
_cell.angle_gamma   90.00
#
_symmetry.space_group_name_H-M   'P 1'
#
loop_
_entity.id
_entity.type
_entity.pdbx_description
1 polymer ?
#
loop_
_entity_poly.entity_id
_entity_poly.type
_entity_poly.pdbx_seq_one_letter_code
_entity_poly.pdbx_strand_id
1 'polypeptide(L)'
;PIPRRQRQMCIRDRYNGKEDIKSKILRTPLDPDETFAEDPLRMMRAAYFSSKLKFKLGQPLINSMKKTSSRIEIVSAERIRDEFIKILKTEKPSIGIIVLQKAGLLKYVFPEIDTMYGMDQTSEWHHKDIFAHTIQVVDNAAKLSNKMEIRFAALVHDIAKPKTRRIDKKKGYTFHGHDAVGERMINEVASRMKLPNVLKIYLKKLTLLHLRPIALVKDIVTDSAVRRLMVAAGDDLEDLMILCRADITTKNPKKVKKYLKNFEKVEKKMNSVFEKDSIKSFQSPVRGEEIMKICNINEGPNVGKIKRRIEEAILNGDIQNTHQEALEFLMKIK
;
A
#
# COMPACT_ATOMS: atom_id res chain seq x y z
N PRO A 1 -14.17 39.48 30.46
CA PRO A 1 -13.56 38.31 29.86
C PRO A 1 -12.19 38.07 30.48
N ILE A 2 -12.00 36.91 31.12
CA ILE A 2 -10.72 36.52 31.72
C ILE A 2 -9.70 36.29 30.59
N PRO A 3 -8.51 36.96 30.62
CA PRO A 3 -7.51 36.82 29.58
C PRO A 3 -7.09 35.37 29.38
N ARG A 4 -6.81 34.94 28.12
CA ARG A 4 -6.47 33.57 27.73
C ARG A 4 -5.34 32.95 28.59
N ARG A 5 -4.37 33.75 29.07
CA ARG A 5 -3.29 33.33 29.99
C ARG A 5 -3.80 32.91 31.37
N GLN A 6 -4.82 33.60 31.94
CA GLN A 6 -5.38 33.22 33.23
C GLN A 6 -6.21 31.95 33.22
N ARG A 7 -6.85 31.60 32.07
CA ARG A 7 -7.53 30.29 31.92
C ARG A 7 -6.57 29.09 32.00
N GLN A 8 -5.32 29.23 31.54
CA GLN A 8 -4.33 28.16 31.63
C GLN A 8 -3.82 27.94 33.07
N MET A 9 -3.80 28.95 33.91
CA MET A 9 -3.40 28.81 35.32
C MET A 9 -4.43 28.08 36.21
N CYS A 10 -5.68 28.01 35.77
CA CYS A 10 -6.76 27.36 36.54
C CYS A 10 -7.03 25.91 36.13
N ILE A 11 -6.27 25.32 35.18
CA ILE A 11 -6.40 23.90 34.82
C ILE A 11 -5.74 23.08 35.93
N ARG A 12 -6.56 22.58 36.86
CA ARG A 12 -6.13 21.63 37.87
C ARG A 12 -5.82 20.28 37.18
N ASP A 13 -4.56 19.85 37.25
CA ASP A 13 -4.17 18.52 36.75
C ASP A 13 -4.70 17.45 37.72
N ARG A 14 -5.92 16.98 37.45
CA ARG A 14 -6.63 16.01 38.31
C ARG A 14 -6.15 14.58 38.10
N TYR A 15 -5.42 14.30 37.01
CA TYR A 15 -5.08 12.95 36.54
C TYR A 15 -3.58 12.78 36.31
N ASN A 16 -2.75 13.66 36.88
CA ASN A 16 -1.29 13.63 36.72
C ASN A 16 -0.78 13.69 35.26
N GLY A 17 -1.53 14.34 34.37
CA GLY A 17 -1.21 14.45 32.94
C GLY A 17 0.13 15.13 32.66
N LYS A 18 0.57 16.07 33.53
CA LYS A 18 1.89 16.72 33.42
C LYS A 18 3.02 15.71 33.60
N GLU A 19 2.89 14.79 34.55
CA GLU A 19 3.88 13.76 34.81
C GLU A 19 3.86 12.71 33.70
N ASP A 20 2.69 12.33 33.21
CA ASP A 20 2.53 11.42 32.08
C ASP A 20 3.17 11.99 30.79
N ILE A 21 3.08 13.29 30.55
CA ILE A 21 3.75 13.98 29.44
C ILE A 21 5.28 13.89 29.60
N LYS A 22 5.82 14.16 30.82
CA LYS A 22 7.25 14.07 31.08
C LYS A 22 7.78 12.66 30.93
N SER A 23 7.06 11.67 31.43
CA SER A 23 7.42 10.24 31.34
C SER A 23 7.08 9.62 29.98
N LYS A 24 6.39 10.35 29.11
CA LYS A 24 5.94 9.87 27.78
C LYS A 24 5.09 8.59 27.87
N ILE A 25 4.16 8.58 28.83
CA ILE A 25 3.25 7.45 29.06
C ILE A 25 1.81 7.88 28.72
N LEU A 26 1.05 6.99 28.08
CA LEU A 26 -0.39 7.13 27.88
C LEU A 26 -1.14 6.33 28.93
N ARG A 27 -2.07 6.97 29.60
CA ARG A 27 -3.03 6.38 30.54
C ARG A 27 -4.42 6.87 30.26
N THR A 28 -5.42 6.16 30.75
CA THR A 28 -6.80 6.63 30.81
C THR A 28 -7.01 7.40 32.12
N PRO A 29 -7.84 8.45 32.13
CA PRO A 29 -8.17 9.18 33.37
C PRO A 29 -8.90 8.30 34.40
N LEU A 30 -9.72 7.37 33.92
CA LEU A 30 -10.45 6.40 34.72
C LEU A 30 -9.87 5.00 34.53
N ASP A 31 -10.47 4.02 35.19
CA ASP A 31 -10.11 2.63 34.99
C ASP A 31 -10.16 2.28 33.50
N PRO A 32 -9.11 1.60 32.95
CA PRO A 32 -9.08 1.23 31.54
C PRO A 32 -10.24 0.31 31.11
N ASP A 33 -10.66 -0.63 31.95
CA ASP A 33 -11.74 -1.55 31.62
C ASP A 33 -13.08 -0.80 31.48
N GLU A 34 -13.37 0.13 32.37
CA GLU A 34 -14.55 1.01 32.29
C GLU A 34 -14.49 1.90 31.05
N THR A 35 -13.32 2.51 30.81
CA THR A 35 -13.08 3.41 29.68
C THR A 35 -13.34 2.73 28.33
N PHE A 36 -12.91 1.48 28.16
CA PHE A 36 -13.09 0.72 26.91
C PHE A 36 -14.43 0.01 26.85
N ALA A 37 -15.07 -0.27 27.98
CA ALA A 37 -16.43 -0.75 28.03
C ALA A 37 -17.43 0.32 27.55
N GLU A 38 -17.19 1.58 27.89
CA GLU A 38 -18.01 2.72 27.49
C GLU A 38 -17.91 3.01 25.97
N ASP A 39 -16.70 3.14 25.44
CA ASP A 39 -16.46 3.33 23.99
C ASP A 39 -15.24 2.52 23.53
N PRO A 40 -15.43 1.35 22.89
CA PRO A 40 -14.34 0.52 22.41
C PRO A 40 -13.43 1.19 21.36
N LEU A 41 -13.91 2.22 20.65
CA LEU A 41 -13.08 2.97 19.71
C LEU A 41 -11.91 3.69 20.41
N ARG A 42 -12.01 3.93 21.72
CA ARG A 42 -10.92 4.50 22.51
C ARG A 42 -9.66 3.64 22.47
N MET A 43 -9.77 2.32 22.24
CA MET A 43 -8.61 1.44 22.02
C MET A 43 -7.84 1.81 20.73
N MET A 44 -8.56 2.10 19.65
CA MET A 44 -7.95 2.59 18.39
C MET A 44 -7.30 3.96 18.60
N ARG A 45 -7.95 4.83 19.34
CA ARG A 45 -7.42 6.17 19.69
C ARG A 45 -6.15 6.06 20.55
N ALA A 46 -6.07 5.10 21.48
CA ALA A 46 -4.85 4.86 22.25
C ALA A 46 -3.67 4.47 21.34
N ALA A 47 -3.89 3.59 20.36
CA ALA A 47 -2.89 3.23 19.35
C ALA A 47 -2.48 4.44 18.49
N TYR A 48 -3.44 5.27 18.06
CA TYR A 48 -3.17 6.50 17.33
C TYR A 48 -2.31 7.47 18.15
N PHE A 49 -2.69 7.77 19.41
CA PHE A 49 -1.92 8.69 20.24
C PHE A 49 -0.53 8.16 20.58
N SER A 50 -0.38 6.85 20.78
CA SER A 50 0.95 6.24 20.94
C SER A 50 1.84 6.52 19.73
N SER A 51 1.31 6.37 18.52
CA SER A 51 2.03 6.67 17.28
C SER A 51 2.28 8.18 17.09
N LYS A 52 1.27 9.00 17.34
CA LYS A 52 1.34 10.46 17.15
C LYS A 52 2.30 11.15 18.09
N LEU A 53 2.28 10.76 19.38
CA LEU A 53 3.09 11.36 20.43
C LEU A 53 4.39 10.61 20.68
N LYS A 54 4.54 9.40 20.12
CA LYS A 54 5.63 8.46 20.41
C LYS A 54 5.70 8.10 21.90
N PHE A 55 4.53 8.04 22.55
CA PHE A 55 4.38 7.68 23.96
C PHE A 55 4.10 6.19 24.10
N LYS A 56 4.58 5.60 25.20
CA LYS A 56 4.34 4.20 25.53
C LYS A 56 2.98 4.04 26.21
N LEU A 57 2.30 2.94 25.96
CA LEU A 57 1.14 2.54 26.76
C LEU A 57 1.62 1.84 28.02
N GLY A 58 1.03 2.20 29.17
CA GLY A 58 1.22 1.45 30.41
C GLY A 58 0.72 0.00 30.26
N GLN A 59 1.35 -0.94 30.96
CA GLN A 59 0.97 -2.36 30.89
C GLN A 59 -0.50 -2.62 31.29
N PRO A 60 -1.08 -1.94 32.31
CA PRO A 60 -2.51 -2.07 32.62
C PRO A 60 -3.41 -1.73 31.44
N LEU A 61 -3.06 -0.68 30.68
CA LEU A 61 -3.82 -0.25 29.50
C LEU A 61 -3.81 -1.33 28.40
N ILE A 62 -2.62 -1.91 28.11
CA ILE A 62 -2.49 -2.99 27.11
C ILE A 62 -3.28 -4.23 27.56
N ASN A 63 -3.24 -4.59 28.83
CA ASN A 63 -3.96 -5.74 29.36
C ASN A 63 -5.46 -5.56 29.23
N SER A 64 -5.98 -4.38 29.58
CA SER A 64 -7.38 -4.03 29.40
C SER A 64 -7.81 -4.05 27.94
N MET A 65 -7.00 -3.48 27.04
CA MET A 65 -7.25 -3.56 25.59
C MET A 65 -7.34 -5.01 25.11
N LYS A 66 -6.45 -5.90 25.56
CA LYS A 66 -6.51 -7.34 25.22
C LYS A 66 -7.81 -8.00 25.69
N LYS A 67 -8.20 -7.75 26.94
CA LYS A 67 -9.39 -8.30 27.55
C LYS A 67 -10.69 -7.87 26.82
N THR A 68 -10.71 -6.62 26.35
CA THR A 68 -11.88 -6.01 25.75
C THR A 68 -11.84 -5.92 24.22
N SER A 69 -10.77 -6.46 23.58
CA SER A 69 -10.49 -6.29 22.15
C SER A 69 -11.66 -6.69 21.23
N SER A 70 -12.41 -7.76 21.54
CA SER A 70 -13.56 -8.21 20.74
C SER A 70 -14.70 -7.18 20.69
N ARG A 71 -14.81 -6.31 21.69
CA ARG A 71 -15.85 -5.27 21.70
C ARG A 71 -15.71 -4.25 20.56
N ILE A 72 -14.57 -4.21 19.87
CA ILE A 72 -14.39 -3.33 18.71
C ILE A 72 -15.37 -3.67 17.57
N GLU A 73 -15.90 -4.90 17.53
CA GLU A 73 -16.84 -5.35 16.50
C GLU A 73 -18.20 -4.63 16.56
N ILE A 74 -18.57 -4.02 17.71
CA ILE A 74 -19.80 -3.21 17.80
C ILE A 74 -19.64 -1.81 17.17
N VAL A 75 -18.41 -1.40 16.86
CA VAL A 75 -18.12 -0.09 16.26
C VAL A 75 -18.23 -0.19 14.74
N SER A 76 -18.82 0.82 14.11
CA SER A 76 -18.96 0.84 12.65
C SER A 76 -17.60 0.82 11.94
N ALA A 77 -17.56 0.15 10.79
CA ALA A 77 -16.35 -0.01 9.98
C ALA A 77 -15.74 1.34 9.57
N GLU A 78 -16.59 2.34 9.32
CA GLU A 78 -16.17 3.69 8.95
C GLU A 78 -15.40 4.38 10.09
N ARG A 79 -15.87 4.26 11.32
CA ARG A 79 -15.19 4.84 12.49
C ARG A 79 -13.85 4.14 12.75
N ILE A 80 -13.81 2.81 12.63
CA ILE A 80 -12.57 2.01 12.74
C ILE A 80 -11.58 2.41 11.64
N ARG A 81 -12.03 2.48 10.39
CA ARG A 81 -11.23 2.92 9.25
C ARG A 81 -10.62 4.30 9.49
N ASP A 82 -11.43 5.25 9.92
CA ASP A 82 -10.99 6.63 10.10
C ASP A 82 -9.89 6.75 11.17
N GLU A 83 -10.00 6.03 12.29
CA GLU A 83 -8.94 5.96 13.29
C GLU A 83 -7.69 5.23 12.76
N PHE A 84 -7.87 4.16 11.97
CA PHE A 84 -6.75 3.45 11.34
C PHE A 84 -6.00 4.34 10.34
N ILE A 85 -6.71 5.12 9.52
CA ILE A 85 -6.12 6.10 8.62
C ILE A 85 -5.33 7.17 9.39
N LYS A 86 -5.81 7.60 10.57
CA LYS A 86 -5.05 8.53 11.42
C LYS A 86 -3.71 7.93 11.86
N ILE A 87 -3.67 6.61 12.16
CA ILE A 87 -2.41 5.91 12.47
C ILE A 87 -1.47 5.96 11.27
N LEU A 88 -1.94 5.63 10.06
CA LEU A 88 -1.13 5.67 8.84
C LEU A 88 -0.59 7.06 8.52
N LYS A 89 -1.31 8.12 8.88
CA LYS A 89 -0.90 9.52 8.68
C LYS A 89 0.16 10.01 9.68
N THR A 90 0.50 9.23 10.72
CA THR A 90 1.55 9.62 11.67
C THR A 90 2.94 9.53 11.05
N GLU A 91 3.92 10.14 11.70
CA GLU A 91 5.32 10.10 11.26
C GLU A 91 5.91 8.68 11.31
N LYS A 92 5.46 7.86 12.27
CA LYS A 92 5.91 6.48 12.45
C LYS A 92 4.71 5.54 12.69
N PRO A 93 4.00 5.16 11.63
CA PRO A 93 2.78 4.34 11.72
C PRO A 93 2.99 2.98 12.40
N SER A 94 4.21 2.40 12.27
CA SER A 94 4.54 1.11 12.89
C SER A 94 4.23 1.06 14.37
N ILE A 95 4.38 2.16 15.11
CA ILE A 95 4.12 2.21 16.56
C ILE A 95 2.65 1.87 16.84
N GLY A 96 1.72 2.53 16.14
CA GLY A 96 0.29 2.28 16.32
C GLY A 96 -0.13 0.88 15.87
N ILE A 97 0.41 0.40 14.73
CA ILE A 97 0.10 -0.94 14.20
C ILE A 97 0.60 -2.03 15.18
N ILE A 98 1.80 -1.86 15.76
CA ILE A 98 2.34 -2.78 16.79
C ILE A 98 1.46 -2.75 18.05
N VAL A 99 0.96 -1.59 18.45
CA VAL A 99 0.03 -1.50 19.59
C VAL A 99 -1.25 -2.30 19.30
N LEU A 100 -1.84 -2.14 18.11
CA LEU A 100 -3.04 -2.89 17.71
C LEU A 100 -2.78 -4.41 17.72
N GLN A 101 -1.61 -4.85 17.22
CA GLN A 101 -1.23 -6.25 17.24
C GLN A 101 -1.05 -6.77 18.67
N LYS A 102 -0.29 -6.07 19.52
CA LYS A 102 -0.06 -6.45 20.92
C LYS A 102 -1.33 -6.49 21.75
N ALA A 103 -2.26 -5.61 21.46
CA ALA A 103 -3.57 -5.53 22.11
C ALA A 103 -4.58 -6.55 21.58
N GLY A 104 -4.23 -7.36 20.56
CA GLY A 104 -5.14 -8.30 19.93
C GLY A 104 -6.29 -7.64 19.15
N LEU A 105 -6.18 -6.36 18.84
CA LEU A 105 -7.16 -5.61 18.05
C LEU A 105 -6.98 -5.84 16.56
N LEU A 106 -5.73 -6.08 16.10
CA LEU A 106 -5.42 -6.15 14.69
C LEU A 106 -6.19 -7.28 13.99
N LYS A 107 -6.45 -8.40 14.66
CA LYS A 107 -7.24 -9.52 14.14
C LYS A 107 -8.70 -9.16 13.80
N TYR A 108 -9.26 -8.14 14.46
CA TYR A 108 -10.62 -7.64 14.17
C TYR A 108 -10.61 -6.50 13.16
N VAL A 109 -9.60 -5.64 13.25
CA VAL A 109 -9.48 -4.43 12.40
C VAL A 109 -8.93 -4.78 11.01
N PHE A 110 -7.84 -5.58 10.97
CA PHE A 110 -7.15 -5.94 9.74
C PHE A 110 -6.56 -7.35 9.83
N PRO A 111 -7.42 -8.40 9.80
CA PRO A 111 -7.01 -9.80 10.00
C PRO A 111 -5.93 -10.26 9.03
N GLU A 112 -5.91 -9.77 7.78
CA GLU A 112 -4.90 -10.14 6.80
C GLU A 112 -3.50 -9.70 7.22
N ILE A 113 -3.38 -8.54 7.87
CA ILE A 113 -2.09 -8.04 8.38
C ILE A 113 -1.72 -8.77 9.67
N ASP A 114 -2.70 -9.10 10.51
CA ASP A 114 -2.47 -9.87 11.74
C ASP A 114 -1.90 -11.27 11.43
N THR A 115 -2.39 -11.94 10.39
CA THR A 115 -1.88 -13.25 9.95
C THR A 115 -0.43 -13.27 9.48
N MET A 116 0.15 -12.11 9.19
CA MET A 116 1.57 -11.99 8.83
C MET A 116 2.50 -12.10 10.04
N TYR A 117 1.98 -11.87 11.26
CA TYR A 117 2.78 -11.86 12.49
C TYR A 117 3.28 -13.27 12.84
N GLY A 118 4.57 -13.37 13.17
CA GLY A 118 5.20 -14.65 13.46
C GLY A 118 5.40 -15.56 12.24
N MET A 119 5.15 -15.06 11.04
CA MET A 119 5.31 -15.84 9.83
C MET A 119 6.65 -15.54 9.16
N ASP A 120 7.57 -16.51 9.26
CA ASP A 120 8.89 -16.43 8.65
C ASP A 120 8.81 -16.40 7.10
N GLN A 121 9.63 -15.54 6.52
CA GLN A 121 9.89 -15.51 5.08
C GLN A 121 11.36 -15.83 4.76
N THR A 122 11.97 -16.75 5.52
CA THR A 122 13.38 -17.10 5.40
C THR A 122 13.66 -17.68 4.03
N SER A 123 14.29 -16.89 3.18
CA SER A 123 14.84 -17.26 1.87
C SER A 123 16.22 -16.63 1.77
N GLU A 124 16.98 -16.92 0.70
CA GLU A 124 18.27 -16.25 0.43
C GLU A 124 18.20 -14.72 0.47
N TRP A 125 17.01 -14.15 0.32
CA TRP A 125 16.75 -12.72 0.18
C TRP A 125 16.11 -12.06 1.40
N HIS A 126 15.43 -12.84 2.30
CA HIS A 126 14.64 -12.31 3.41
C HIS A 126 14.92 -13.06 4.71
N HIS A 127 15.29 -12.34 5.76
CA HIS A 127 15.59 -12.87 7.10
C HIS A 127 14.66 -12.32 8.17
N LYS A 128 13.49 -11.77 7.78
CA LYS A 128 12.55 -11.15 8.70
C LYS A 128 11.19 -11.81 8.60
N ASP A 129 10.47 -11.78 9.71
CA ASP A 129 9.02 -11.97 9.75
C ASP A 129 8.30 -11.05 8.75
N ILE A 130 7.25 -11.54 8.07
CA ILE A 130 6.51 -10.79 7.03
C ILE A 130 5.90 -9.53 7.63
N PHE A 131 5.33 -9.63 8.84
CA PHE A 131 4.77 -8.47 9.54
C PHE A 131 5.84 -7.41 9.83
N ALA A 132 6.98 -7.82 10.38
CA ALA A 132 8.08 -6.91 10.67
C ALA A 132 8.63 -6.22 9.42
N HIS A 133 8.68 -6.92 8.28
CA HIS A 133 9.00 -6.35 6.99
C HIS A 133 7.94 -5.31 6.59
N THR A 134 6.67 -5.69 6.57
CA THR A 134 5.57 -4.84 6.11
C THR A 134 5.48 -3.53 6.90
N ILE A 135 5.55 -3.56 8.24
CA ILE A 135 5.51 -2.33 9.05
C ILE A 135 6.74 -1.45 8.83
N GLN A 136 7.90 -2.03 8.52
CA GLN A 136 9.09 -1.25 8.14
C GLN A 136 8.90 -0.57 6.78
N VAL A 137 8.29 -1.24 5.79
CA VAL A 137 7.95 -0.63 4.49
C VAL A 137 6.99 0.54 4.68
N VAL A 138 6.00 0.41 5.56
CA VAL A 138 5.08 1.52 5.90
C VAL A 138 5.84 2.72 6.50
N ASP A 139 6.75 2.49 7.42
CA ASP A 139 7.58 3.57 8.01
C ASP A 139 8.51 4.20 6.96
N ASN A 140 9.06 3.41 6.05
CA ASN A 140 9.88 3.92 4.94
C ASN A 140 9.02 4.77 3.99
N ALA A 141 7.82 4.31 3.64
CA ALA A 141 6.88 5.07 2.82
C ALA A 141 6.49 6.40 3.48
N ALA A 142 6.31 6.40 4.83
CA ALA A 142 6.00 7.61 5.59
C ALA A 142 7.14 8.64 5.58
N LYS A 143 8.39 8.20 5.42
CA LYS A 143 9.55 9.10 5.25
C LYS A 143 9.68 9.65 3.83
N LEU A 144 9.26 8.89 2.83
CA LEU A 144 9.41 9.22 1.42
C LEU A 144 8.22 10.05 0.89
N SER A 145 7.03 9.92 1.49
CA SER A 145 5.83 10.61 1.04
C SER A 145 4.86 10.94 2.18
N ASN A 146 4.18 12.08 2.03
CA ASN A 146 3.08 12.47 2.91
C ASN A 146 1.73 11.91 2.46
N LYS A 147 1.64 11.28 1.27
CA LYS A 147 0.42 10.67 0.76
C LYS A 147 0.03 9.46 1.61
N MET A 148 -1.17 9.48 2.19
CA MET A 148 -1.70 8.36 2.99
C MET A 148 -1.88 7.11 2.12
N GLU A 149 -2.26 7.29 0.88
CA GLU A 149 -2.51 6.25 -0.11
C GLU A 149 -1.26 5.37 -0.33
N ILE A 150 -0.07 5.98 -0.44
CA ILE A 150 1.21 5.26 -0.57
C ILE A 150 1.51 4.45 0.69
N ARG A 151 1.25 5.00 1.88
CA ARG A 151 1.46 4.31 3.15
C ARG A 151 0.51 3.13 3.30
N PHE A 152 -0.73 3.28 2.81
CA PHE A 152 -1.68 2.19 2.77
C PHE A 152 -1.25 1.13 1.75
N ALA A 153 -0.81 1.52 0.55
CA ALA A 153 -0.24 0.59 -0.42
C ALA A 153 0.96 -0.17 0.15
N ALA A 154 1.85 0.50 0.89
CA ALA A 154 2.97 -0.12 1.60
C ALA A 154 2.51 -1.14 2.66
N LEU A 155 1.35 -0.94 3.29
CA LEU A 155 0.81 -1.91 4.23
C LEU A 155 0.26 -3.17 3.55
N VAL A 156 -0.32 -3.03 2.35
CA VAL A 156 -1.03 -4.12 1.69
C VAL A 156 -0.30 -4.74 0.49
N HIS A 157 0.87 -4.23 0.09
CA HIS A 157 1.58 -4.72 -1.10
C HIS A 157 1.83 -6.23 -1.06
N ASP A 158 2.12 -6.76 0.10
CA ASP A 158 2.44 -8.16 0.38
C ASP A 158 1.29 -8.94 1.06
N ILE A 159 0.07 -8.42 1.04
CA ILE A 159 -1.09 -8.95 1.79
C ILE A 159 -1.40 -10.43 1.52
N ALA A 160 -1.03 -10.93 0.35
CA ALA A 160 -1.27 -12.31 -0.04
C ALA A 160 -0.11 -13.28 0.26
N LYS A 161 1.01 -12.82 0.80
CA LYS A 161 2.12 -13.71 1.15
C LYS A 161 1.71 -14.86 2.07
N PRO A 162 0.89 -14.66 3.12
CA PRO A 162 0.40 -15.77 3.93
C PRO A 162 -0.35 -16.84 3.12
N LYS A 163 -1.22 -16.42 2.18
CA LYS A 163 -2.03 -17.35 1.36
C LYS A 163 -1.23 -18.06 0.25
N THR A 164 -0.15 -17.44 -0.22
CA THR A 164 0.66 -17.95 -1.33
C THR A 164 1.95 -18.63 -0.90
N ARG A 165 2.20 -18.69 0.40
CA ARG A 165 3.39 -19.32 0.98
C ARG A 165 3.49 -20.79 0.57
N ARG A 166 4.64 -21.18 0.01
CA ARG A 166 5.01 -22.56 -0.32
C ARG A 166 6.43 -22.81 0.13
N ILE A 167 6.76 -24.07 0.37
CA ILE A 167 8.12 -24.50 0.73
C ILE A 167 8.76 -25.12 -0.52
N ASP A 168 9.83 -24.52 -1.01
CA ASP A 168 10.69 -25.08 -2.03
C ASP A 168 11.93 -25.69 -1.37
N LYS A 169 12.30 -26.93 -1.76
CA LYS A 169 13.43 -27.67 -1.13
C LYS A 169 14.78 -26.96 -1.30
N LYS A 170 14.95 -26.16 -2.36
CA LYS A 170 16.22 -25.46 -2.67
C LYS A 170 16.20 -23.99 -2.27
N LYS A 171 15.04 -23.33 -2.36
CA LYS A 171 14.90 -21.86 -2.21
C LYS A 171 14.30 -21.44 -0.87
N GLY A 172 13.85 -22.39 -0.02
CA GLY A 172 13.12 -22.09 1.20
C GLY A 172 11.68 -21.65 0.91
N TYR A 173 11.18 -20.62 1.61
CA TYR A 173 9.84 -20.12 1.39
C TYR A 173 9.74 -19.32 0.09
N THR A 174 8.70 -19.59 -0.69
CA THR A 174 8.35 -18.90 -1.93
C THR A 174 6.92 -18.39 -1.87
N PHE A 175 6.62 -17.32 -2.62
CA PHE A 175 5.35 -16.59 -2.57
C PHE A 175 4.87 -16.25 -3.99
N HIS A 176 4.93 -17.20 -4.92
CA HIS A 176 4.60 -16.96 -6.31
C HIS A 176 3.16 -16.48 -6.48
N GLY A 177 2.97 -15.41 -7.28
CA GLY A 177 1.66 -14.84 -7.60
C GLY A 177 1.00 -14.08 -6.46
N HIS A 178 1.74 -13.71 -5.38
CA HIS A 178 1.16 -12.93 -4.29
C HIS A 178 0.68 -11.54 -4.71
N ASP A 179 1.25 -10.99 -5.77
CA ASP A 179 0.81 -9.74 -6.41
C ASP A 179 -0.61 -9.85 -6.97
N ALA A 180 -0.88 -10.87 -7.81
CA ALA A 180 -2.19 -11.09 -8.40
C ALA A 180 -3.25 -11.58 -7.39
N VAL A 181 -2.85 -12.40 -6.40
CA VAL A 181 -3.75 -12.81 -5.30
C VAL A 181 -4.04 -11.62 -4.40
N GLY A 182 -3.03 -10.81 -4.09
CA GLY A 182 -3.16 -9.60 -3.27
C GLY A 182 -4.11 -8.58 -3.90
N GLU A 183 -3.97 -8.34 -5.21
CA GLU A 183 -4.87 -7.47 -5.95
C GLU A 183 -6.34 -7.86 -5.76
N ARG A 184 -6.65 -9.17 -5.81
CA ARG A 184 -8.01 -9.68 -5.59
C ARG A 184 -8.46 -9.51 -4.14
N MET A 185 -7.58 -9.77 -3.16
CA MET A 185 -7.87 -9.61 -1.73
C MET A 185 -8.23 -8.17 -1.35
N ILE A 186 -7.71 -7.16 -2.06
CA ILE A 186 -8.06 -5.75 -1.83
C ILE A 186 -9.57 -5.49 -1.99
N ASN A 187 -10.30 -6.27 -2.81
CA ASN A 187 -11.75 -6.10 -2.92
C ASN A 187 -12.47 -6.42 -1.60
N GLU A 188 -12.08 -7.49 -0.91
CA GLU A 188 -12.62 -7.89 0.38
C GLU A 188 -12.27 -6.88 1.47
N VAL A 189 -11.00 -6.45 1.52
CA VAL A 189 -10.53 -5.40 2.44
C VAL A 189 -11.31 -4.10 2.23
N ALA A 190 -11.45 -3.66 0.97
CA ALA A 190 -12.15 -2.42 0.65
C ALA A 190 -13.63 -2.48 1.03
N SER A 191 -14.29 -3.61 0.81
CA SER A 191 -15.69 -3.81 1.21
C SER A 191 -15.85 -3.76 2.74
N ARG A 192 -15.02 -4.52 3.47
CA ARG A 192 -15.07 -4.59 4.94
C ARG A 192 -14.75 -3.26 5.60
N MET A 193 -13.71 -2.58 5.15
CA MET A 193 -13.29 -1.28 5.68
C MET A 193 -14.04 -0.09 5.09
N LYS A 194 -15.03 -0.33 4.20
CA LYS A 194 -15.77 0.74 3.51
C LYS A 194 -14.83 1.78 2.86
N LEU A 195 -13.79 1.30 2.15
CA LEU A 195 -12.87 2.19 1.48
C LEU A 195 -13.52 2.84 0.24
N PRO A 196 -13.22 4.11 -0.05
CA PRO A 196 -13.64 4.77 -1.30
C PRO A 196 -13.15 3.99 -2.53
N ASN A 197 -13.96 3.96 -3.59
CA ASN A 197 -13.62 3.21 -4.80
C ASN A 197 -12.31 3.66 -5.46
N VAL A 198 -12.01 4.97 -5.43
CA VAL A 198 -10.74 5.51 -5.93
C VAL A 198 -9.55 4.90 -5.19
N LEU A 199 -9.61 4.86 -3.85
CA LEU A 199 -8.55 4.25 -3.04
C LEU A 199 -8.43 2.73 -3.31
N LYS A 200 -9.56 2.02 -3.43
CA LYS A 200 -9.57 0.60 -3.79
C LYS A 200 -8.83 0.33 -5.10
N ILE A 201 -9.15 1.09 -6.17
CA ILE A 201 -8.51 0.94 -7.49
C ILE A 201 -7.01 1.22 -7.39
N TYR A 202 -6.63 2.26 -6.68
CA TYR A 202 -5.24 2.62 -6.44
C TYR A 202 -4.47 1.50 -5.72
N LEU A 203 -5.00 0.98 -4.61
CA LEU A 203 -4.36 -0.09 -3.85
C LEU A 203 -4.21 -1.38 -4.68
N LYS A 204 -5.25 -1.76 -5.45
CA LYS A 204 -5.21 -2.89 -6.38
C LYS A 204 -4.07 -2.74 -7.39
N LYS A 205 -3.98 -1.57 -8.03
CA LYS A 205 -2.95 -1.27 -9.02
C LYS A 205 -1.54 -1.39 -8.44
N LEU A 206 -1.27 -0.72 -7.31
CA LEU A 206 0.06 -0.74 -6.71
C LEU A 206 0.44 -2.14 -6.18
N THR A 207 -0.50 -2.86 -5.58
CA THR A 207 -0.28 -4.25 -5.13
C THR A 207 0.07 -5.17 -6.30
N LEU A 208 -0.62 -5.05 -7.44
CA LEU A 208 -0.35 -5.86 -8.64
C LEU A 208 1.00 -5.52 -9.28
N LEU A 209 1.41 -4.26 -9.24
CA LEU A 209 2.56 -3.76 -10.00
C LEU A 209 3.87 -3.70 -9.20
N HIS A 210 3.85 -3.83 -7.86
CA HIS A 210 5.01 -3.52 -7.00
C HIS A 210 6.28 -4.31 -7.34
N LEU A 211 6.17 -5.51 -7.89
CA LEU A 211 7.31 -6.32 -8.31
C LEU A 211 7.88 -5.96 -9.68
N ARG A 212 7.10 -5.28 -10.53
CA ARG A 212 7.51 -5.02 -11.92
C ARG A 212 8.71 -4.10 -12.05
N PRO A 213 8.82 -2.97 -11.32
CA PRO A 213 10.01 -2.12 -11.37
C PRO A 213 11.30 -2.87 -10.96
N ILE A 214 11.19 -3.79 -9.99
CA ILE A 214 12.33 -4.61 -9.53
C ILE A 214 12.76 -5.60 -10.62
N ALA A 215 11.83 -6.18 -11.34
CA ALA A 215 12.12 -7.09 -12.45
C ALA A 215 12.86 -6.38 -13.59
N LEU A 216 12.53 -5.11 -13.87
CA LEU A 216 13.20 -4.31 -14.89
C LEU A 216 14.67 -3.98 -14.59
N VAL A 217 15.15 -4.26 -13.37
CA VAL A 217 16.55 -4.01 -12.97
C VAL A 217 17.47 -5.15 -13.37
N LYS A 218 16.94 -6.38 -13.52
CA LYS A 218 17.75 -7.60 -13.55
C LYS A 218 18.35 -7.92 -14.91
N ASP A 219 17.73 -7.48 -16.03
CA ASP A 219 18.12 -7.87 -17.39
C ASP A 219 18.25 -6.66 -18.34
N ILE A 220 18.62 -6.94 -19.59
CA ILE A 220 18.56 -5.94 -20.66
C ILE A 220 17.12 -5.50 -20.84
N VAL A 221 16.78 -4.37 -20.25
CA VAL A 221 15.42 -3.84 -20.21
C VAL A 221 15.04 -3.34 -21.59
N THR A 222 14.08 -4.00 -22.22
CA THR A 222 13.51 -3.56 -23.50
C THR A 222 12.61 -2.34 -23.30
N ASP A 223 12.58 -1.45 -24.29
CA ASP A 223 11.68 -0.29 -24.29
C ASP A 223 10.22 -0.74 -24.15
N SER A 224 9.83 -1.88 -24.74
CA SER A 224 8.47 -2.42 -24.64
C SER A 224 8.08 -2.83 -23.21
N ALA A 225 8.99 -3.38 -22.42
CA ALA A 225 8.73 -3.74 -21.02
C ALA A 225 8.51 -2.47 -20.17
N VAL A 226 9.30 -1.43 -20.44
CA VAL A 226 9.14 -0.12 -19.78
C VAL A 226 7.82 0.54 -20.17
N ARG A 227 7.45 0.56 -21.46
CA ARG A 227 6.16 1.07 -21.93
C ARG A 227 4.99 0.41 -21.23
N ARG A 228 5.00 -0.92 -21.17
CA ARG A 228 3.93 -1.70 -20.50
C ARG A 228 3.79 -1.32 -19.02
N LEU A 229 4.91 -1.11 -18.32
CA LEU A 229 4.85 -0.67 -16.92
C LEU A 229 4.29 0.75 -16.81
N MET A 230 4.79 1.70 -17.64
CA MET A 230 4.31 3.08 -17.64
C MET A 230 2.82 3.18 -17.92
N VAL A 231 2.34 2.45 -18.93
CA VAL A 231 0.90 2.41 -19.27
C VAL A 231 0.07 1.78 -18.17
N ALA A 232 0.54 0.66 -17.58
CA ALA A 232 -0.18 -0.02 -16.51
C ALA A 232 -0.27 0.83 -15.22
N ALA A 233 0.78 1.58 -14.90
CA ALA A 233 0.81 2.46 -13.73
C ALA A 233 0.05 3.78 -13.99
N GLY A 234 0.13 4.32 -15.20
CA GLY A 234 -0.48 5.61 -15.56
C GLY A 234 0.01 6.71 -14.63
N ASP A 235 -0.92 7.53 -14.12
CA ASP A 235 -0.63 8.66 -13.21
C ASP A 235 -0.03 8.22 -11.86
N ASP A 236 -0.14 6.93 -11.49
CA ASP A 236 0.40 6.41 -10.23
C ASP A 236 1.85 5.88 -10.35
N LEU A 237 2.54 6.13 -11.48
CA LEU A 237 3.89 5.63 -11.72
C LEU A 237 4.91 6.13 -10.69
N GLU A 238 4.86 7.41 -10.33
CA GLU A 238 5.72 7.99 -9.31
C GLU A 238 5.47 7.34 -7.94
N ASP A 239 4.22 7.17 -7.56
CA ASP A 239 3.81 6.54 -6.30
C ASP A 239 4.26 5.06 -6.26
N LEU A 240 4.20 4.34 -7.38
CA LEU A 240 4.72 2.98 -7.50
C LEU A 240 6.25 2.94 -7.28
N MET A 241 7.00 3.89 -7.84
CA MET A 241 8.45 3.97 -7.63
C MET A 241 8.79 4.31 -6.17
N ILE A 242 8.00 5.15 -5.51
CA ILE A 242 8.14 5.44 -4.06
C ILE A 242 7.88 4.16 -3.26
N LEU A 243 6.84 3.40 -3.56
CA LEU A 243 6.55 2.13 -2.91
C LEU A 243 7.71 1.14 -3.04
N CYS A 244 8.26 0.98 -4.24
CA CYS A 244 9.40 0.07 -4.48
C CYS A 244 10.67 0.51 -3.73
N ARG A 245 10.91 1.81 -3.58
CA ARG A 245 12.02 2.32 -2.73
C ARG A 245 11.75 2.07 -1.25
N ALA A 246 10.51 2.23 -0.80
CA ALA A 246 10.11 1.95 0.57
C ALA A 246 10.30 0.48 0.95
N ASP A 247 10.13 -0.43 -0.02
CA ASP A 247 10.28 -1.88 0.14
C ASP A 247 11.74 -2.33 0.38
N ILE A 248 12.73 -1.44 0.16
CA ILE A 248 14.12 -1.73 0.50
C ILE A 248 14.28 -1.72 2.03
N THR A 249 14.20 -2.89 2.64
CA THR A 249 14.30 -3.06 4.11
C THR A 249 15.60 -3.69 4.59
N THR A 250 16.56 -3.94 3.69
CA THR A 250 17.88 -4.47 4.06
C THR A 250 18.67 -3.49 4.92
N LYS A 251 19.35 -4.00 5.96
CA LYS A 251 20.25 -3.22 6.82
C LYS A 251 21.64 -3.02 6.23
N ASN A 252 21.97 -3.69 5.10
CA ASN A 252 23.28 -3.57 4.48
C ASN A 252 23.37 -2.31 3.60
N PRO A 253 24.21 -1.29 3.97
CA PRO A 253 24.27 -0.03 3.24
C PRO A 253 24.73 -0.19 1.77
N LYS A 254 25.62 -1.16 1.49
CA LYS A 254 26.08 -1.46 0.13
C LYS A 254 24.94 -1.97 -0.75
N LYS A 255 24.09 -2.86 -0.20
CA LYS A 255 22.89 -3.37 -0.89
C LYS A 255 21.87 -2.25 -1.10
N VAL A 256 21.60 -1.42 -0.09
CA VAL A 256 20.70 -0.25 -0.23
C VAL A 256 21.15 0.65 -1.37
N LYS A 257 22.44 1.07 -1.37
CA LYS A 257 22.99 1.93 -2.43
C LYS A 257 22.88 1.28 -3.81
N LYS A 258 23.15 -0.03 -3.91
CA LYS A 258 23.00 -0.79 -5.17
C LYS A 258 21.56 -0.76 -5.66
N TYR A 259 20.56 -1.03 -4.79
CA TYR A 259 19.15 -1.05 -5.18
C TYR A 259 18.63 0.32 -5.58
N LEU A 260 18.98 1.38 -4.83
CA LEU A 260 18.62 2.75 -5.20
C LEU A 260 19.20 3.15 -6.57
N LYS A 261 20.50 2.86 -6.81
CA LYS A 261 21.12 3.11 -8.13
C LYS A 261 20.42 2.34 -9.27
N ASN A 262 19.90 1.18 -8.97
CA ASN A 262 19.15 0.40 -9.94
C ASN A 262 17.81 1.07 -10.28
N PHE A 263 17.06 1.57 -9.29
CA PHE A 263 15.83 2.32 -9.54
C PHE A 263 16.11 3.62 -10.33
N GLU A 264 17.20 4.33 -10.04
CA GLU A 264 17.61 5.49 -10.84
C GLU A 264 17.85 5.14 -12.33
N LYS A 265 18.42 3.95 -12.61
CA LYS A 265 18.58 3.46 -14.00
C LYS A 265 17.24 3.21 -14.67
N VAL A 266 16.31 2.58 -13.96
CA VAL A 266 14.95 2.32 -14.47
C VAL A 266 14.24 3.64 -14.77
N GLU A 267 14.32 4.63 -13.89
CA GLU A 267 13.73 5.95 -14.09
C GLU A 267 14.35 6.70 -15.28
N LYS A 268 15.67 6.68 -15.43
CA LYS A 268 16.34 7.25 -16.61
C LYS A 268 15.84 6.58 -17.89
N LYS A 269 15.63 5.27 -17.86
CA LYS A 269 15.11 4.53 -19.01
C LYS A 269 13.66 4.90 -19.29
N MET A 270 12.82 5.05 -18.24
CA MET A 270 11.44 5.52 -18.37
C MET A 270 11.38 6.89 -19.01
N ASN A 271 12.19 7.85 -18.56
CA ASN A 271 12.27 9.18 -19.14
C ASN A 271 12.69 9.15 -20.60
N SER A 272 13.69 8.35 -20.96
CA SER A 272 14.13 8.18 -22.35
C SER A 272 13.02 7.60 -23.25
N VAL A 273 12.25 6.63 -22.75
CA VAL A 273 11.10 6.06 -23.47
C VAL A 273 9.97 7.08 -23.58
N PHE A 274 9.72 7.84 -22.51
CA PHE A 274 8.73 8.90 -22.48
C PHE A 274 9.02 10.00 -23.51
N GLU A 275 10.28 10.46 -23.60
CA GLU A 275 10.70 11.45 -24.57
C GLU A 275 10.57 10.97 -26.02
N LYS A 276 10.89 9.70 -26.28
CA LYS A 276 10.76 9.09 -27.62
C LYS A 276 9.32 8.96 -28.09
N ASP A 277 8.42 8.57 -27.18
CA ASP A 277 7.10 8.08 -27.57
C ASP A 277 5.98 9.08 -27.26
N SER A 278 6.26 10.21 -26.60
CA SER A 278 5.26 11.22 -26.14
C SER A 278 4.08 10.60 -25.37
N ILE A 279 4.34 9.55 -24.56
CA ILE A 279 3.33 8.71 -23.89
C ILE A 279 2.74 9.41 -22.65
N LYS A 280 2.12 10.58 -22.78
CA LYS A 280 1.37 11.18 -21.65
C LYS A 280 -0.02 10.57 -21.46
N SER A 281 -0.60 9.99 -22.50
CA SER A 281 -1.90 9.30 -22.43
C SER A 281 -1.94 8.23 -23.51
N PHE A 282 -1.58 6.99 -23.14
CA PHE A 282 -1.73 5.89 -24.08
C PHE A 282 -3.22 5.57 -24.23
N GLN A 283 -3.76 5.96 -25.36
CA GLN A 283 -5.05 5.49 -25.86
C GLN A 283 -4.82 4.91 -27.24
N SER A 284 -5.49 3.80 -27.55
CA SER A 284 -5.48 3.30 -28.90
C SER A 284 -5.90 4.40 -29.88
N PRO A 285 -5.06 4.75 -30.86
CA PRO A 285 -5.37 5.82 -31.81
C PRO A 285 -6.55 5.48 -32.74
N VAL A 286 -6.92 4.19 -32.84
CA VAL A 286 -8.12 3.72 -33.56
C VAL A 286 -9.23 3.40 -32.56
N ARG A 287 -10.39 4.00 -32.72
CA ARG A 287 -11.54 3.81 -31.83
C ARG A 287 -12.36 2.59 -32.17
N GLY A 288 -13.14 2.08 -31.22
CA GLY A 288 -13.99 0.90 -31.41
C GLY A 288 -14.96 1.04 -32.59
N GLU A 289 -15.53 2.22 -32.79
CA GLU A 289 -16.43 2.53 -33.91
C GLU A 289 -15.75 2.37 -35.28
N GLU A 290 -14.50 2.81 -35.41
CA GLU A 290 -13.71 2.64 -36.62
C GLU A 290 -13.37 1.16 -36.87
N ILE A 291 -13.04 0.42 -35.81
CA ILE A 291 -12.80 -1.02 -35.91
C ILE A 291 -14.04 -1.74 -36.39
N MET A 292 -15.21 -1.45 -35.82
CA MET A 292 -16.49 -2.02 -36.24
C MET A 292 -16.79 -1.73 -37.72
N LYS A 293 -16.60 -0.49 -38.14
CA LYS A 293 -16.84 -0.07 -39.51
C LYS A 293 -15.88 -0.74 -40.52
N ILE A 294 -14.58 -0.75 -40.21
CA ILE A 294 -13.56 -1.28 -41.13
C ILE A 294 -13.62 -2.81 -41.20
N CYS A 295 -13.83 -3.48 -40.06
CA CYS A 295 -13.89 -4.93 -40.01
C CYS A 295 -15.28 -5.50 -40.29
N ASN A 296 -16.28 -4.65 -40.47
CA ASN A 296 -17.69 -5.01 -40.65
C ASN A 296 -18.20 -5.99 -39.56
N ILE A 297 -17.94 -5.63 -38.29
CA ILE A 297 -18.34 -6.39 -37.10
C ILE A 297 -19.21 -5.55 -36.17
N ASN A 298 -20.12 -6.20 -35.46
CA ASN A 298 -20.96 -5.55 -34.46
C ASN A 298 -20.20 -5.33 -33.15
N GLU A 299 -20.73 -4.46 -32.26
CA GLU A 299 -20.22 -4.26 -30.92
C GLU A 299 -20.15 -5.58 -30.18
N GLY A 300 -18.99 -5.85 -29.55
CA GLY A 300 -18.80 -7.11 -28.83
C GLY A 300 -17.34 -7.43 -28.52
N PRO A 301 -17.07 -8.62 -27.95
CA PRO A 301 -15.74 -9.05 -27.52
C PRO A 301 -14.66 -9.01 -28.62
N ASN A 302 -15.06 -9.16 -29.88
CA ASN A 302 -14.13 -9.17 -31.01
C ASN A 302 -13.52 -7.79 -31.27
N VAL A 303 -14.29 -6.71 -31.10
CA VAL A 303 -13.78 -5.31 -31.17
C VAL A 303 -12.68 -5.13 -30.11
N GLY A 304 -12.91 -5.60 -28.88
CA GLY A 304 -11.94 -5.54 -27.81
C GLY A 304 -10.68 -6.39 -28.06
N LYS A 305 -10.80 -7.52 -28.76
CA LYS A 305 -9.65 -8.34 -29.16
C LYS A 305 -8.78 -7.63 -30.21
N ILE A 306 -9.39 -7.07 -31.22
CA ILE A 306 -8.69 -6.31 -32.28
C ILE A 306 -8.02 -5.08 -31.68
N LYS A 307 -8.73 -4.32 -30.85
CA LYS A 307 -8.17 -3.16 -30.16
C LYS A 307 -6.94 -3.52 -29.34
N ARG A 308 -6.99 -4.62 -28.58
CA ARG A 308 -5.85 -5.11 -27.81
C ARG A 308 -4.66 -5.50 -28.70
N ARG A 309 -4.88 -6.11 -29.85
CA ARG A 309 -3.79 -6.44 -30.81
C ARG A 309 -3.09 -5.19 -31.32
N ILE A 310 -3.83 -4.12 -31.62
CA ILE A 310 -3.25 -2.82 -32.01
C ILE A 310 -2.43 -2.24 -30.84
N GLU A 311 -2.99 -2.22 -29.65
CA GLU A 311 -2.33 -1.72 -28.45
C GLU A 311 -1.05 -2.50 -28.14
N GLU A 312 -1.06 -3.83 -28.30
CA GLU A 312 0.13 -4.68 -28.13
C GLU A 312 1.20 -4.40 -29.18
N ALA A 313 0.83 -4.18 -30.45
CA ALA A 313 1.79 -3.83 -31.50
C ALA A 313 2.48 -2.47 -31.21
N ILE A 314 1.72 -1.49 -30.72
CA ILE A 314 2.29 -0.18 -30.30
C ILE A 314 3.22 -0.38 -29.10
N LEU A 315 2.80 -1.12 -28.09
CA LEU A 315 3.60 -1.35 -26.89
C LEU A 315 4.88 -2.14 -27.18
N ASN A 316 4.86 -3.04 -28.15
CA ASN A 316 6.04 -3.74 -28.62
C ASN A 316 7.00 -2.85 -29.43
N GLY A 317 6.48 -1.75 -30.00
CA GLY A 317 7.22 -0.89 -30.92
C GLY A 317 7.20 -1.39 -32.37
N ASP A 318 6.27 -2.30 -32.70
CA ASP A 318 6.08 -2.82 -34.08
C ASP A 318 5.48 -1.72 -34.96
N ILE A 319 4.67 -0.82 -34.37
CA ILE A 319 4.09 0.34 -35.00
C ILE A 319 4.18 1.55 -34.04
N GLN A 320 4.19 2.77 -34.61
CA GLN A 320 4.13 4.00 -33.81
C GLN A 320 2.70 4.25 -33.29
N ASN A 321 2.58 5.03 -32.21
CA ASN A 321 1.29 5.42 -31.67
C ASN A 321 0.65 6.56 -32.49
N THR A 322 0.47 6.31 -33.79
CA THR A 322 -0.19 7.22 -34.73
C THR A 322 -1.43 6.55 -35.30
N HIS A 323 -2.45 7.37 -35.62
CA HIS A 323 -3.69 6.87 -36.22
C HIS A 323 -3.44 6.14 -37.54
N GLN A 324 -2.51 6.65 -38.35
CA GLN A 324 -2.21 6.09 -39.66
C GLN A 324 -1.60 4.70 -39.56
N GLU A 325 -0.54 4.51 -38.75
CA GLU A 325 0.12 3.19 -38.63
C GLU A 325 -0.80 2.17 -37.94
N ALA A 326 -1.61 2.60 -36.96
CA ALA A 326 -2.58 1.72 -36.32
C ALA A 326 -3.70 1.29 -37.28
N LEU A 327 -4.11 2.18 -38.20
CA LEU A 327 -5.08 1.86 -39.24
C LEU A 327 -4.51 0.89 -40.28
N GLU A 328 -3.29 1.13 -40.74
CA GLU A 328 -2.57 0.21 -41.64
C GLU A 328 -2.40 -1.18 -40.99
N PHE A 329 -2.04 -1.22 -39.70
CA PHE A 329 -1.96 -2.48 -38.96
C PHE A 329 -3.32 -3.16 -38.84
N LEU A 330 -4.39 -2.42 -38.55
CA LEU A 330 -5.75 -2.93 -38.51
C LEU A 330 -6.13 -3.58 -39.85
N MET A 331 -5.78 -2.96 -40.96
CA MET A 331 -6.08 -3.52 -42.29
C MET A 331 -5.31 -4.82 -42.60
N LYS A 332 -4.10 -4.99 -42.02
CA LYS A 332 -3.30 -6.22 -42.15
C LYS A 332 -3.83 -7.38 -41.31
N ILE A 333 -4.52 -7.11 -40.22
CA ILE A 333 -5.01 -8.12 -39.26
C ILE A 333 -6.51 -8.41 -39.42
N LYS A 334 -7.20 -7.68 -40.30
CA LYS A 334 -8.60 -7.87 -40.68
C LYS A 334 -8.76 -9.24 -41.39
#